data_a5e5fbfb0f4eb582e0a19756172c3b1a
#
_entry.id   a5e5fbfb0f4eb582e0a19756172c3b1a
#
_cell.length_a   1.000
_cell.length_b   1.000
_cell.length_c   1.000
_cell.angle_alpha   90.00
_cell.angle_beta   90.00
_cell.angle_gamma   90.00
#
_symmetry.space_group_name_H-M   'P 1'
#
loop_
_entity.id
_entity.type
_entity.pdbx_description
1 polymer ?
#
loop_
_entity_poly.entity_id
_entity_poly.type
_entity_poly.pdbx_seq_one_letter_code
_entity_poly.pdbx_strand_id
1 'polypeptide(L)'
;MKKKKTGRICLKRLFLALYIPYAVNIPLAACVWAGGIWPPEGAVSPAVRTGLLAVGLACTWLVWMAYNIMPRKKDFFASWRVTIMEGGRSLCYSALYGFAAQAAVLLWLYPKAYRAVHDQRVLWINGIYSAIMLFILLWNGILRIFFTSVRLRLKYRILMLLAMWIPGLNLGVLLYAMRIVHGEYDFACYKESVRQVRAQSQICSTRYPLLLVHGVGFRDLRYFNYWGRIPRELARYGADIYYGNQEAFATVAYNAGDIYRKIQEICRETGCEKVNIIAHSKGGLDSRYAISRLGAAPMVASLTTINTPHRGCRFVDYACRLPEGLYRTIARGFD
;
A
#
# COMPACT_ATOMS: atom_id res chain seq x y z
N MET A 1 9.32 -27.79 -5.50
CA MET A 1 9.17 -26.53 -6.27
C MET A 1 10.11 -25.36 -5.87
N LYS A 2 10.92 -25.41 -4.82
CA LYS A 2 11.82 -24.31 -4.38
C LYS A 2 13.10 -24.14 -5.23
N LYS A 3 13.67 -25.19 -5.82
CA LYS A 3 14.97 -25.12 -6.54
C LYS A 3 14.96 -24.36 -7.88
N LYS A 4 13.86 -24.35 -8.65
CA LYS A 4 13.78 -23.60 -9.92
C LYS A 4 13.65 -22.07 -9.75
N LYS A 5 13.14 -21.60 -8.59
CA LYS A 5 13.05 -20.15 -8.30
C LYS A 5 14.43 -19.54 -7.99
N THR A 6 15.35 -20.28 -7.39
CA THR A 6 16.66 -19.77 -6.98
C THR A 6 17.56 -19.42 -8.17
N GLY A 7 17.57 -20.25 -9.23
CA GLY A 7 18.39 -20.00 -10.42
C GLY A 7 17.94 -18.77 -11.21
N ARG A 8 16.62 -18.58 -11.42
CA ARG A 8 16.08 -17.39 -12.13
C ARG A 8 16.29 -16.08 -11.38
N ILE A 9 16.25 -16.11 -10.03
CA ILE A 9 16.51 -14.93 -9.21
C ILE A 9 17.99 -14.53 -9.28
N CYS A 10 18.91 -15.49 -9.35
CA CYS A 10 20.35 -15.26 -9.49
C CYS A 10 20.69 -14.59 -10.82
N LEU A 11 20.20 -15.12 -11.93
CA LEU A 11 20.44 -14.56 -13.28
C LEU A 11 19.94 -13.12 -13.43
N LYS A 12 18.77 -12.81 -12.90
CA LYS A 12 18.18 -11.46 -12.94
C LYS A 12 18.97 -10.47 -12.10
N ARG A 13 19.44 -10.88 -10.93
CA ARG A 13 20.30 -10.04 -10.07
C ARG A 13 21.63 -9.79 -10.74
N LEU A 14 22.22 -10.80 -11.35
CA LEU A 14 23.45 -10.69 -12.11
C LEU A 14 23.30 -9.74 -13.30
N PHE A 15 22.21 -9.87 -14.07
CA PHE A 15 21.90 -8.95 -15.16
C PHE A 15 21.84 -7.49 -14.69
N LEU A 16 21.07 -7.19 -13.61
CA LEU A 16 20.99 -5.83 -13.08
C LEU A 16 22.32 -5.32 -12.52
N ALA A 17 23.12 -6.21 -11.90
CA ALA A 17 24.43 -5.86 -11.36
C ALA A 17 25.42 -5.47 -12.48
N LEU A 18 25.31 -6.02 -13.66
CA LEU A 18 26.12 -5.66 -14.83
C LEU A 18 25.50 -4.50 -15.62
N TYR A 19 24.18 -4.51 -15.76
CA TYR A 19 23.46 -3.55 -16.59
C TYR A 19 23.49 -2.14 -16.01
N ILE A 20 23.32 -1.94 -14.70
CA ILE A 20 23.28 -0.62 -14.09
C ILE A 20 24.61 0.13 -14.26
N PRO A 21 25.78 -0.43 -13.90
CA PRO A 21 27.06 0.23 -14.14
C PRO A 21 27.32 0.51 -15.62
N TYR A 22 26.91 -0.38 -16.52
CA TYR A 22 27.00 -0.15 -17.96
C TYR A 22 26.11 1.02 -18.41
N ALA A 23 24.82 0.99 -18.05
CA ALA A 23 23.85 2.00 -18.49
C ALA A 23 24.17 3.41 -18.01
N VAL A 24 24.74 3.56 -16.80
CA VAL A 24 25.14 4.88 -16.27
C VAL A 24 26.48 5.37 -16.81
N ASN A 25 27.27 4.52 -17.50
CA ASN A 25 28.55 4.87 -18.10
C ASN A 25 28.50 4.76 -19.64
N ILE A 26 27.33 4.87 -20.25
CA ILE A 26 27.15 4.83 -21.71
C ILE A 26 28.05 5.80 -22.48
N PRO A 27 28.24 7.07 -22.08
CA PRO A 27 29.12 7.99 -22.84
C PRO A 27 30.55 7.47 -22.92
N LEU A 28 31.07 6.88 -21.85
CA LEU A 28 32.41 6.28 -21.83
C LEU A 28 32.46 5.02 -22.72
N ALA A 29 31.47 4.16 -22.63
CA ALA A 29 31.37 2.96 -23.47
C ALA A 29 31.25 3.30 -24.95
N ALA A 30 30.47 4.34 -25.30
CA ALA A 30 30.32 4.83 -26.66
C ALA A 30 31.63 5.40 -27.21
N CYS A 31 32.39 6.14 -26.39
CA CYS A 31 33.71 6.68 -26.76
C CYS A 31 34.72 5.53 -27.04
N VAL A 32 34.78 4.53 -26.19
CA VAL A 32 35.64 3.34 -26.37
C VAL A 32 35.30 2.62 -27.69
N TRP A 33 34.00 2.47 -27.96
CA TRP A 33 33.53 1.82 -29.19
C TRP A 33 33.79 2.67 -30.43
N ALA A 34 33.39 3.95 -30.44
CA ALA A 34 33.51 4.87 -31.60
C ALA A 34 34.97 5.22 -31.92
N GLY A 35 35.79 5.35 -30.87
CA GLY A 35 37.22 5.65 -31.01
C GLY A 35 38.11 4.46 -31.44
N GLY A 36 37.53 3.32 -31.75
CA GLY A 36 38.28 2.14 -32.21
C GLY A 36 39.22 1.53 -31.17
N ILE A 37 39.04 1.89 -29.89
CA ILE A 37 39.85 1.32 -28.79
C ILE A 37 39.51 -0.19 -28.63
N TRP A 38 38.23 -0.54 -28.77
CA TRP A 38 37.79 -1.92 -28.81
C TRP A 38 36.41 -2.02 -29.49
N PRO A 39 36.22 -2.88 -30.53
CA PRO A 39 37.28 -3.59 -31.24
C PRO A 39 38.22 -2.64 -32.01
N PRO A 40 39.46 -3.03 -32.29
CA PRO A 40 40.45 -2.19 -32.94
C PRO A 40 40.00 -1.72 -34.34
N GLU A 41 40.56 -0.61 -34.82
CA GLU A 41 40.31 -0.09 -36.16
C GLU A 41 40.62 -1.16 -37.21
N GLY A 42 39.72 -1.29 -38.24
CA GLY A 42 39.82 -2.26 -39.27
C GLY A 42 39.10 -3.61 -38.99
N ALA A 43 38.81 -3.94 -37.76
CA ALA A 43 38.08 -5.18 -37.41
C ALA A 43 36.60 -5.14 -37.82
N VAL A 44 36.00 -3.92 -37.91
CA VAL A 44 34.60 -3.70 -38.27
C VAL A 44 34.53 -2.48 -39.18
N SER A 45 33.74 -2.53 -40.26
CA SER A 45 33.56 -1.39 -41.15
C SER A 45 32.90 -0.17 -40.40
N PRO A 46 33.22 1.07 -40.73
CA PRO A 46 32.69 2.27 -40.06
C PRO A 46 31.15 2.32 -40.01
N ALA A 47 30.49 1.94 -41.09
CA ALA A 47 29.02 1.92 -41.18
C ALA A 47 28.41 0.88 -40.22
N VAL A 48 28.96 -0.32 -40.17
CA VAL A 48 28.51 -1.37 -39.22
C VAL A 48 28.79 -0.95 -37.78
N ARG A 49 29.95 -0.35 -37.51
CA ARG A 49 30.31 0.18 -36.18
C ARG A 49 29.30 1.20 -35.70
N THR A 50 28.94 2.19 -36.53
CA THR A 50 27.95 3.23 -36.21
C THR A 50 26.55 2.64 -36.02
N GLY A 51 26.14 1.70 -36.91
CA GLY A 51 24.86 1.02 -36.80
C GLY A 51 24.71 0.23 -35.50
N LEU A 52 25.72 -0.56 -35.15
CA LEU A 52 25.72 -1.34 -33.89
C LEU A 52 25.71 -0.44 -32.66
N LEU A 53 26.43 0.69 -32.69
CA LEU A 53 26.39 1.68 -31.62
C LEU A 53 24.98 2.27 -31.45
N ALA A 54 24.34 2.70 -32.53
CA ALA A 54 23.00 3.28 -32.51
C ALA A 54 21.97 2.28 -31.96
N VAL A 55 22.00 1.03 -32.42
CA VAL A 55 21.12 -0.04 -31.91
C VAL A 55 21.40 -0.32 -30.43
N GLY A 56 22.66 -0.44 -30.04
CA GLY A 56 23.05 -0.68 -28.64
C GLY A 56 22.57 0.45 -27.71
N LEU A 57 22.72 1.70 -28.11
CA LEU A 57 22.22 2.86 -27.37
C LEU A 57 20.69 2.82 -27.25
N ALA A 58 19.97 2.60 -28.34
CA ALA A 58 18.51 2.51 -28.35
C ALA A 58 18.01 1.38 -27.44
N CYS A 59 18.57 0.19 -27.54
CA CYS A 59 18.22 -0.95 -26.68
C CYS A 59 18.49 -0.63 -25.21
N THR A 60 19.60 -0.02 -24.89
CA THR A 60 19.92 0.36 -23.49
C THR A 60 18.93 1.36 -22.94
N TRP A 61 18.58 2.39 -23.71
CA TRP A 61 17.56 3.37 -23.31
C TRP A 61 16.19 2.74 -23.13
N LEU A 62 15.76 1.86 -24.02
CA LEU A 62 14.49 1.16 -23.90
C LEU A 62 14.43 0.29 -22.62
N VAL A 63 15.50 -0.44 -22.33
CA VAL A 63 15.59 -1.25 -21.10
C VAL A 63 15.59 -0.36 -19.84
N TRP A 64 16.32 0.78 -19.89
CA TRP A 64 16.33 1.76 -18.80
C TRP A 64 14.95 2.35 -18.53
N MET A 65 14.27 2.79 -19.59
CA MET A 65 12.91 3.34 -19.51
C MET A 65 11.94 2.28 -18.96
N ALA A 66 11.97 1.06 -19.51
CA ALA A 66 11.13 -0.04 -19.00
C ALA A 66 11.41 -0.35 -17.53
N TYR A 67 12.67 -0.32 -17.09
CA TYR A 67 13.04 -0.54 -15.70
C TYR A 67 12.51 0.56 -14.77
N ASN A 68 12.56 1.81 -15.22
CA ASN A 68 12.07 2.96 -14.45
C ASN A 68 10.55 3.06 -14.41
N ILE A 69 9.85 2.71 -15.49
CA ILE A 69 8.41 2.92 -15.62
C ILE A 69 7.62 1.73 -15.08
N MET A 70 8.02 0.51 -15.42
CA MET A 70 7.24 -0.70 -15.15
C MET A 70 7.59 -1.34 -13.80
N PRO A 71 6.73 -1.18 -12.76
CA PRO A 71 6.92 -1.93 -11.52
C PRO A 71 6.62 -3.42 -11.77
N ARG A 72 7.57 -4.27 -11.41
CA ARG A 72 7.42 -5.72 -11.60
C ARG A 72 6.71 -6.35 -10.42
N LYS A 73 5.61 -7.04 -10.69
CA LYS A 73 4.88 -7.84 -9.70
C LYS A 73 5.78 -9.00 -9.24
N LYS A 74 6.17 -9.01 -7.96
CA LYS A 74 7.02 -10.05 -7.36
C LYS A 74 6.22 -11.20 -6.79
N ASP A 75 5.01 -10.92 -6.34
CA ASP A 75 4.11 -11.88 -5.73
C ASP A 75 2.73 -11.82 -6.39
N PHE A 76 2.09 -12.97 -6.56
CA PHE A 76 0.75 -13.06 -7.15
C PHE A 76 -0.28 -12.28 -6.33
N PHE A 77 -0.15 -12.28 -5.02
CA PHE A 77 -1.05 -11.63 -4.09
C PHE A 77 -0.86 -10.12 -3.96
N ALA A 78 0.20 -9.56 -4.56
CA ALA A 78 0.45 -8.12 -4.51
C ALA A 78 -0.58 -7.33 -5.32
N SER A 79 -1.28 -6.40 -4.68
CA SER A 79 -2.10 -5.40 -5.36
C SER A 79 -1.24 -4.43 -6.18
N TRP A 80 -1.85 -3.69 -7.12
CA TRP A 80 -1.13 -2.70 -7.95
C TRP A 80 -0.38 -1.66 -7.11
N ARG A 81 -1.03 -1.08 -6.10
CA ARG A 81 -0.39 -0.14 -5.17
C ARG A 81 0.85 -0.73 -4.51
N VAL A 82 0.72 -1.95 -3.97
CA VAL A 82 1.81 -2.66 -3.28
C VAL A 82 2.94 -3.02 -4.25
N THR A 83 2.59 -3.32 -5.50
CA THR A 83 3.56 -3.58 -6.57
C THR A 83 4.37 -2.33 -6.92
N ILE A 84 3.73 -1.15 -7.05
CA ILE A 84 4.42 0.13 -7.29
C ILE A 84 5.35 0.46 -6.12
N MET A 85 4.88 0.29 -4.89
CA MET A 85 5.64 0.54 -3.67
C MET A 85 6.91 -0.32 -3.60
N GLU A 86 6.79 -1.62 -3.84
CA GLU A 86 7.94 -2.54 -3.85
C GLU A 86 8.86 -2.29 -5.04
N GLY A 87 8.30 -1.86 -6.18
CA GLY A 87 9.07 -1.35 -7.31
C GLY A 87 9.93 -0.16 -6.92
N GLY A 88 9.38 0.81 -6.17
CA GLY A 88 10.11 1.95 -5.63
C GLY A 88 11.28 1.53 -4.73
N ARG A 89 11.05 0.60 -3.81
CA ARG A 89 12.12 0.03 -2.97
C ARG A 89 13.22 -0.63 -3.80
N SER A 90 12.86 -1.35 -4.85
CA SER A 90 13.83 -1.97 -5.77
C SER A 90 14.69 -0.94 -6.50
N LEU A 91 14.06 0.17 -6.97
CA LEU A 91 14.77 1.27 -7.61
C LEU A 91 15.76 1.96 -6.65
N CYS A 92 15.36 2.20 -5.39
CA CYS A 92 16.26 2.75 -4.38
C CYS A 92 17.48 1.84 -4.15
N TYR A 93 17.28 0.51 -4.01
CA TYR A 93 18.42 -0.41 -3.91
C TYR A 93 19.32 -0.39 -5.14
N SER A 94 18.74 -0.32 -6.34
CA SER A 94 19.50 -0.22 -7.59
C SER A 94 20.28 1.08 -7.69
N ALA A 95 19.72 2.20 -7.23
CA ALA A 95 20.41 3.48 -7.17
C ALA A 95 21.58 3.44 -6.19
N LEU A 96 21.39 2.93 -4.96
CA LEU A 96 22.44 2.79 -3.96
C LEU A 96 23.58 1.90 -4.47
N TYR A 97 23.24 0.78 -5.10
CA TYR A 97 24.22 -0.06 -5.76
C TYR A 97 24.95 0.68 -6.90
N GLY A 98 24.21 1.41 -7.72
CA GLY A 98 24.76 2.22 -8.81
C GLY A 98 25.71 3.30 -8.32
N PHE A 99 25.41 3.99 -7.21
CA PHE A 99 26.33 4.96 -6.58
C PHE A 99 27.60 4.28 -6.08
N ALA A 100 27.50 3.12 -5.44
CA ALA A 100 28.67 2.37 -4.98
C ALA A 100 29.53 1.89 -6.17
N ALA A 101 28.89 1.36 -7.23
CA ALA A 101 29.59 0.95 -8.44
C ALA A 101 30.24 2.16 -9.16
N GLN A 102 29.55 3.30 -9.22
CA GLN A 102 30.11 4.52 -9.81
C GLN A 102 31.30 5.08 -9.00
N ALA A 103 31.24 5.00 -7.68
CA ALA A 103 32.39 5.37 -6.85
C ALA A 103 33.61 4.47 -7.17
N ALA A 104 33.40 3.16 -7.35
CA ALA A 104 34.47 2.25 -7.75
C ALA A 104 35.01 2.58 -9.14
N VAL A 105 34.14 2.95 -10.12
CA VAL A 105 34.56 3.40 -11.46
C VAL A 105 35.38 4.67 -11.37
N LEU A 106 34.95 5.66 -10.58
CA LEU A 106 35.67 6.93 -10.39
C LEU A 106 37.05 6.71 -9.75
N LEU A 107 37.16 5.84 -8.74
CA LEU A 107 38.41 5.62 -8.01
C LEU A 107 39.40 4.74 -8.78
N TRP A 108 38.90 3.79 -9.55
CA TRP A 108 39.75 2.76 -10.14
C TRP A 108 39.91 2.84 -11.65
N LEU A 109 38.85 3.16 -12.39
CA LEU A 109 38.85 3.22 -13.85
C LEU A 109 39.21 4.60 -14.39
N TYR A 110 38.71 5.69 -13.80
CA TYR A 110 38.99 7.04 -14.26
C TYR A 110 40.49 7.42 -14.29
N PRO A 111 41.33 7.09 -13.28
CA PRO A 111 42.77 7.39 -13.37
C PRO A 111 43.45 6.69 -14.55
N LYS A 112 42.96 5.49 -14.94
CA LYS A 112 43.48 4.74 -16.09
C LYS A 112 42.93 5.32 -17.39
N ALA A 113 41.62 5.61 -17.45
CA ALA A 113 40.98 6.20 -18.59
C ALA A 113 41.53 7.62 -18.89
N TYR A 114 41.86 8.39 -17.87
CA TYR A 114 42.47 9.73 -18.00
C TYR A 114 43.79 9.70 -18.78
N ARG A 115 44.56 8.61 -18.65
CA ARG A 115 45.83 8.43 -19.39
C ARG A 115 45.62 7.92 -20.81
N ALA A 116 44.50 7.26 -21.07
CA ALA A 116 44.21 6.58 -22.33
C ALA A 116 43.32 7.40 -23.28
N VAL A 117 42.52 8.32 -22.76
CA VAL A 117 41.54 9.12 -23.50
C VAL A 117 42.16 10.49 -23.77
N HIS A 118 42.32 10.87 -25.04
CA HIS A 118 42.89 12.16 -25.45
C HIS A 118 41.99 13.35 -25.09
N ASP A 119 40.67 13.18 -25.11
CA ASP A 119 39.71 14.23 -24.76
C ASP A 119 39.10 13.98 -23.36
N GLN A 120 39.59 14.72 -22.38
CA GLN A 120 39.13 14.63 -20.99
C GLN A 120 37.67 15.07 -20.80
N ARG A 121 37.08 15.81 -21.76
CA ARG A 121 35.66 16.24 -21.72
C ARG A 121 34.74 15.03 -21.64
N VAL A 122 35.10 13.91 -22.26
CA VAL A 122 34.31 12.68 -22.22
C VAL A 122 34.15 12.16 -20.79
N LEU A 123 35.17 12.28 -19.95
CA LEU A 123 35.10 11.84 -18.54
C LEU A 123 34.16 12.73 -17.74
N TRP A 124 34.19 14.04 -17.96
CA TRP A 124 33.27 14.97 -17.31
C TRP A 124 31.82 14.76 -17.77
N ILE A 125 31.60 14.61 -19.08
CA ILE A 125 30.28 14.31 -19.64
C ILE A 125 29.73 13.00 -19.06
N ASN A 126 30.56 11.97 -18.97
CA ASN A 126 30.15 10.68 -18.38
C ASN A 126 29.83 10.81 -16.89
N GLY A 127 30.61 11.58 -16.13
CA GLY A 127 30.35 11.84 -14.71
C GLY A 127 29.02 12.53 -14.47
N ILE A 128 28.74 13.59 -15.22
CA ILE A 128 27.46 14.31 -15.15
C ILE A 128 26.30 13.43 -15.58
N TYR A 129 26.45 12.70 -16.67
CA TYR A 129 25.44 11.74 -17.16
C TYR A 129 25.13 10.67 -16.11
N SER A 130 26.16 10.05 -15.51
CA SER A 130 25.98 9.03 -14.47
C SER A 130 25.24 9.59 -13.27
N ALA A 131 25.61 10.79 -12.82
CA ALA A 131 24.96 11.46 -11.70
C ALA A 131 23.46 11.69 -11.98
N ILE A 132 23.12 12.20 -13.17
CA ILE A 132 21.72 12.44 -13.58
C ILE A 132 20.93 11.11 -13.62
N MET A 133 21.50 10.06 -14.22
CA MET A 133 20.84 8.77 -14.35
C MET A 133 20.58 8.13 -12.99
N LEU A 134 21.55 8.14 -12.10
CA LEU A 134 21.40 7.62 -10.74
C LEU A 134 20.43 8.44 -9.90
N PHE A 135 20.42 9.75 -10.08
CA PHE A 135 19.50 10.66 -9.43
C PHE A 135 18.05 10.39 -9.87
N ILE A 136 17.79 10.23 -11.17
CA ILE A 136 16.46 9.85 -11.69
C ILE A 136 16.00 8.53 -11.09
N LEU A 137 16.89 7.53 -11.04
CA LEU A 137 16.59 6.21 -10.49
C LEU A 137 16.22 6.29 -8.99
N LEU A 138 16.99 7.06 -8.23
CA LEU A 138 16.78 7.25 -6.79
C LEU A 138 15.46 8.00 -6.51
N TRP A 139 15.25 9.13 -7.18
CA TRP A 139 14.05 9.93 -7.00
C TRP A 139 12.77 9.22 -7.40
N ASN A 140 12.77 8.51 -8.53
CA ASN A 140 11.65 7.69 -8.91
C ASN A 140 11.33 6.63 -7.83
N GLY A 141 12.35 6.01 -7.26
CA GLY A 141 12.20 5.08 -6.14
C GLY A 141 11.60 5.73 -4.90
N ILE A 142 12.14 6.87 -4.48
CA ILE A 142 11.68 7.64 -3.32
C ILE A 142 10.23 8.11 -3.51
N LEU A 143 9.89 8.70 -4.65
CA LEU A 143 8.53 9.18 -4.93
C LEU A 143 7.50 8.05 -4.87
N ARG A 144 7.81 6.89 -5.45
CA ARG A 144 6.93 5.72 -5.35
C ARG A 144 6.69 5.31 -3.91
N ILE A 145 7.74 5.19 -3.10
CA ILE A 145 7.62 4.84 -1.67
C ILE A 145 6.80 5.91 -0.95
N PHE A 146 7.13 7.18 -1.17
CA PHE A 146 6.52 8.31 -0.48
C PHE A 146 5.01 8.40 -0.68
N PHE A 147 4.53 8.19 -1.92
CA PHE A 147 3.11 8.32 -2.24
C PHE A 147 2.30 7.02 -2.04
N THR A 148 2.92 5.85 -2.11
CA THR A 148 2.17 4.59 -2.08
C THR A 148 2.19 3.86 -0.73
N SER A 149 3.16 4.11 0.15
CA SER A 149 3.23 3.45 1.45
C SER A 149 2.22 4.05 2.44
N VAL A 150 1.37 3.23 3.01
CA VAL A 150 0.41 3.63 4.07
C VAL A 150 1.07 3.58 5.45
N ARG A 151 2.01 2.65 5.66
CA ARG A 151 2.74 2.53 6.94
C ARG A 151 3.78 3.62 7.14
N LEU A 152 4.20 4.28 6.07
CA LEU A 152 5.06 5.46 6.14
C LEU A 152 4.22 6.66 6.60
N ARG A 153 4.02 6.76 7.92
CA ARG A 153 3.23 7.81 8.55
C ARG A 153 3.79 9.20 8.25
N LEU A 154 2.99 10.25 8.42
CA LEU A 154 3.37 11.65 8.15
C LEU A 154 4.72 12.03 8.79
N LYS A 155 4.96 11.62 10.03
CA LYS A 155 6.22 11.89 10.74
C LYS A 155 7.47 11.38 9.98
N TYR A 156 7.40 10.20 9.36
CA TYR A 156 8.54 9.67 8.60
C TYR A 156 8.69 10.35 7.25
N ARG A 157 7.59 10.79 6.64
CA ARG A 157 7.63 11.60 5.40
C ARG A 157 8.27 12.95 5.66
N ILE A 158 7.91 13.61 6.75
CA ILE A 158 8.56 14.87 7.17
C ILE A 158 10.04 14.62 7.46
N LEU A 159 10.37 13.55 8.19
CA LEU A 159 11.77 13.21 8.49
C LEU A 159 12.57 12.96 7.21
N MET A 160 12.01 12.29 6.19
CA MET A 160 12.67 12.10 4.88
C MET A 160 12.96 13.43 4.20
N LEU A 161 12.02 14.39 4.24
CA LEU A 161 12.21 15.72 3.63
C LEU A 161 13.27 16.54 4.38
N LEU A 162 13.26 16.53 5.71
CA LEU A 162 14.23 17.27 6.52
C LEU A 162 15.65 16.66 6.44
N ALA A 163 15.74 15.34 6.47
CA ALA A 163 17.01 14.63 6.39
C ALA A 163 17.66 14.68 4.99
N MET A 164 16.91 15.07 3.95
CA MET A 164 17.38 15.06 2.57
C MET A 164 18.67 15.88 2.38
N TRP A 165 18.81 16.98 3.12
CA TRP A 165 19.94 17.91 3.03
C TRP A 165 21.16 17.51 3.86
N ILE A 166 21.04 16.49 4.72
CA ILE A 166 22.10 16.09 5.65
C ILE A 166 22.70 14.75 5.18
N PRO A 167 23.95 14.77 4.62
CA PRO A 167 24.64 13.56 4.18
C PRO A 167 24.76 12.54 5.31
N GLY A 168 24.58 11.25 5.00
CA GLY A 168 24.60 10.17 5.99
C GLY A 168 23.25 9.98 6.69
N LEU A 169 22.66 11.05 7.24
CA LEU A 169 21.33 10.97 7.86
C LEU A 169 20.27 10.61 6.81
N ASN A 170 20.32 11.23 5.62
CA ASN A 170 19.43 10.93 4.49
C ASN A 170 19.48 9.44 4.10
N LEU A 171 20.67 8.85 4.06
CA LEU A 171 20.86 7.43 3.78
C LEU A 171 20.23 6.55 4.87
N GLY A 172 20.48 6.87 6.15
CA GLY A 172 19.90 6.15 7.29
C GLY A 172 18.38 6.19 7.28
N VAL A 173 17.78 7.38 7.05
CA VAL A 173 16.34 7.56 6.97
C VAL A 173 15.74 6.83 5.75
N LEU A 174 16.41 6.86 4.60
CA LEU A 174 15.99 6.13 3.41
C LEU A 174 15.99 4.60 3.66
N LEU A 175 17.07 4.06 4.22
CA LEU A 175 17.15 2.63 4.54
C LEU A 175 16.09 2.21 5.55
N TYR A 176 15.80 3.04 6.54
CA TYR A 176 14.71 2.80 7.49
C TYR A 176 13.33 2.82 6.82
N ALA A 177 13.06 3.81 5.93
CA ALA A 177 11.84 3.85 5.15
C ALA A 177 11.67 2.60 4.26
N MET A 178 12.74 2.15 3.61
CA MET A 178 12.76 0.92 2.81
C MET A 178 12.46 -0.33 3.64
N ARG A 179 12.88 -0.37 4.91
CA ARG A 179 12.54 -1.46 5.85
C ARG A 179 11.04 -1.45 6.21
N ILE A 180 10.46 -0.27 6.48
CA ILE A 180 9.01 -0.12 6.73
C ILE A 180 8.20 -0.63 5.51
N VAL A 181 8.61 -0.22 4.32
CA VAL A 181 7.98 -0.62 3.04
C VAL A 181 8.04 -2.13 2.83
N HIS A 182 9.18 -2.75 3.15
CA HIS A 182 9.31 -4.21 3.07
C HIS A 182 8.32 -4.93 3.98
N GLY A 183 8.24 -4.52 5.25
CA GLY A 183 7.26 -5.08 6.17
C GLY A 183 5.80 -4.82 5.78
N GLU A 184 5.52 -3.69 5.10
CA GLU A 184 4.19 -3.43 4.53
C GLU A 184 3.88 -4.38 3.37
N TYR A 185 4.86 -4.61 2.49
CA TYR A 185 4.74 -5.51 1.34
C TYR A 185 4.44 -6.95 1.80
N ASP A 186 5.27 -7.49 2.69
CA ASP A 186 5.14 -8.86 3.19
C ASP A 186 3.79 -9.07 3.89
N PHE A 187 3.39 -8.10 4.72
CA PHE A 187 2.10 -8.16 5.41
C PHE A 187 0.92 -8.08 4.43
N ALA A 188 1.00 -7.24 3.40
CA ALA A 188 -0.07 -7.11 2.42
C ALA A 188 -0.24 -8.39 1.60
N CYS A 189 0.86 -9.02 1.16
CA CYS A 189 0.85 -10.28 0.44
C CYS A 189 0.33 -11.42 1.33
N TYR A 190 0.81 -11.52 2.57
CA TYR A 190 0.32 -12.51 3.54
C TYR A 190 -1.18 -12.34 3.79
N LYS A 191 -1.63 -11.12 4.04
CA LYS A 191 -3.05 -10.84 4.27
C LYS A 191 -3.92 -11.30 3.10
N GLU A 192 -3.48 -11.01 1.87
CA GLU A 192 -4.25 -11.38 0.68
C GLU A 192 -4.23 -12.90 0.44
N SER A 193 -3.10 -13.58 0.68
CA SER A 193 -3.04 -15.05 0.60
C SER A 193 -3.99 -15.73 1.61
N VAL A 194 -4.03 -15.24 2.85
CA VAL A 194 -4.96 -15.72 3.87
C VAL A 194 -6.41 -15.45 3.48
N ARG A 195 -6.69 -14.28 2.89
CA ARG A 195 -8.05 -13.94 2.41
C ARG A 195 -8.54 -14.94 1.36
N GLN A 196 -7.70 -15.30 0.38
CA GLN A 196 -8.09 -16.22 -0.68
C GLN A 196 -8.36 -17.63 -0.14
N VAL A 197 -7.54 -18.10 0.79
CA VAL A 197 -7.78 -19.39 1.46
C VAL A 197 -9.09 -19.38 2.25
N ARG A 198 -9.33 -18.30 3.02
CA ARG A 198 -10.55 -18.19 3.84
C ARG A 198 -11.82 -17.97 3.02
N ALA A 199 -11.72 -17.31 1.86
CA ALA A 199 -12.89 -17.07 1.00
C ALA A 199 -13.56 -18.38 0.56
N GLN A 200 -12.80 -19.46 0.42
CA GLN A 200 -13.33 -20.79 0.06
C GLN A 200 -13.98 -21.51 1.25
N SER A 201 -13.61 -21.18 2.48
CA SER A 201 -14.04 -21.90 3.69
C SER A 201 -15.34 -21.36 4.31
N GLN A 202 -15.85 -20.22 3.84
CA GLN A 202 -17.07 -19.56 4.36
C GLN A 202 -17.12 -19.50 5.90
N ILE A 203 -15.98 -19.18 6.53
CA ILE A 203 -15.82 -19.23 8.00
C ILE A 203 -16.71 -18.26 8.79
N CYS A 204 -17.33 -17.28 8.11
CA CYS A 204 -18.26 -16.34 8.71
C CYS A 204 -19.74 -16.72 8.44
N SER A 205 -20.00 -17.85 7.79
CA SER A 205 -21.36 -18.38 7.66
C SER A 205 -21.87 -18.79 9.04
N THR A 206 -22.99 -18.21 9.43
CA THR A 206 -23.65 -18.49 10.70
C THR A 206 -25.05 -19.06 10.44
N ARG A 207 -25.57 -19.85 11.38
CA ARG A 207 -26.92 -20.43 11.27
C ARG A 207 -28.01 -19.38 11.13
N TYR A 208 -27.81 -18.21 11.76
CA TYR A 208 -28.74 -17.09 11.72
C TYR A 208 -28.07 -15.84 11.16
N PRO A 209 -28.79 -14.97 10.44
CA PRO A 209 -28.23 -13.75 9.86
C PRO A 209 -27.67 -12.81 10.94
N LEU A 210 -26.71 -11.97 10.53
CA LEU A 210 -26.09 -10.97 11.38
C LEU A 210 -26.80 -9.63 11.22
N LEU A 211 -27.35 -9.09 12.30
CA LEU A 211 -27.90 -7.75 12.38
C LEU A 211 -26.83 -6.81 12.99
N LEU A 212 -26.34 -5.85 12.20
CA LEU A 212 -25.38 -4.84 12.64
C LEU A 212 -26.14 -3.61 13.13
N VAL A 213 -25.90 -3.21 14.39
CA VAL A 213 -26.58 -2.08 15.04
C VAL A 213 -25.52 -1.03 15.39
N HIS A 214 -25.58 0.14 14.73
CA HIS A 214 -24.62 1.21 14.91
C HIS A 214 -24.82 2.01 16.22
N GLY A 215 -23.88 2.90 16.53
CA GLY A 215 -23.96 3.82 17.69
C GLY A 215 -24.50 5.20 17.32
N VAL A 216 -24.16 6.20 18.13
CA VAL A 216 -24.52 7.61 17.92
C VAL A 216 -23.71 8.22 16.76
N GLY A 217 -24.29 9.14 16.01
CA GLY A 217 -23.59 10.08 15.14
C GLY A 217 -23.57 9.76 13.66
N PHE A 218 -23.76 8.52 13.24
CA PHE A 218 -23.76 8.12 11.83
C PHE A 218 -24.76 7.01 11.57
N ARG A 219 -25.43 7.07 10.40
CA ARG A 219 -26.25 5.98 9.87
C ARG A 219 -25.47 5.10 8.90
N ASP A 220 -26.01 3.95 8.60
CA ASP A 220 -25.46 3.01 7.61
C ASP A 220 -25.88 3.44 6.19
N LEU A 221 -25.33 4.57 5.72
CA LEU A 221 -25.52 5.06 4.36
C LEU A 221 -24.74 4.22 3.35
N ARG A 222 -25.25 4.12 2.13
CA ARG A 222 -24.66 3.30 1.04
C ARG A 222 -23.17 3.62 0.80
N TYR A 223 -22.77 4.89 0.91
CA TYR A 223 -21.40 5.37 0.65
C TYR A 223 -20.61 5.66 1.93
N PHE A 224 -21.28 5.92 3.04
CA PHE A 224 -20.70 6.20 4.36
C PHE A 224 -21.27 5.21 5.38
N ASN A 225 -20.80 3.96 5.28
CA ASN A 225 -21.23 2.93 6.20
C ASN A 225 -20.51 3.08 7.54
N TYR A 226 -21.25 3.10 8.64
CA TYR A 226 -20.70 3.18 10.01
C TYR A 226 -19.65 2.10 10.29
N TRP A 227 -19.87 0.90 9.79
CA TRP A 227 -19.01 -0.25 9.97
C TRP A 227 -17.82 -0.28 9.00
N GLY A 228 -17.75 0.67 8.06
CA GLY A 228 -16.69 0.77 7.06
C GLY A 228 -16.60 -0.48 6.18
N ARG A 229 -15.45 -1.13 6.20
CA ARG A 229 -15.21 -2.33 5.38
C ARG A 229 -15.60 -3.66 6.03
N ILE A 230 -15.96 -3.65 7.32
CA ILE A 230 -16.22 -4.88 8.10
C ILE A 230 -17.35 -5.71 7.48
N PRO A 231 -18.54 -5.16 7.16
CA PRO A 231 -19.63 -5.95 6.58
C PRO A 231 -19.25 -6.62 5.26
N ARG A 232 -18.55 -5.90 4.40
CA ARG A 232 -18.08 -6.42 3.11
C ARG A 232 -17.09 -7.58 3.27
N GLU A 233 -16.24 -7.52 4.29
CA GLU A 233 -15.32 -8.62 4.58
C GLU A 233 -16.07 -9.85 5.15
N LEU A 234 -17.01 -9.63 6.07
CA LEU A 234 -17.82 -10.72 6.64
C LEU A 234 -18.66 -11.41 5.57
N ALA A 235 -19.36 -10.64 4.71
CA ALA A 235 -20.15 -11.17 3.61
C ALA A 235 -19.31 -11.98 2.62
N ARG A 236 -18.08 -11.54 2.34
CA ARG A 236 -17.13 -12.29 1.48
C ARG A 236 -16.83 -13.68 2.03
N TYR A 237 -16.88 -13.85 3.34
CA TYR A 237 -16.63 -15.12 4.01
C TYR A 237 -17.91 -15.86 4.41
N GLY A 238 -19.05 -15.53 3.78
CA GLY A 238 -20.30 -16.27 3.89
C GLY A 238 -21.27 -15.76 4.94
N ALA A 239 -21.03 -14.58 5.55
CA ALA A 239 -22.01 -13.99 6.46
C ALA A 239 -23.17 -13.36 5.69
N ASP A 240 -24.40 -13.61 6.15
CA ASP A 240 -25.60 -12.91 5.74
C ASP A 240 -25.83 -11.69 6.65
N ILE A 241 -25.82 -10.46 6.09
CA ILE A 241 -25.70 -9.23 6.86
C ILE A 241 -26.86 -8.29 6.61
N TYR A 242 -27.46 -7.84 7.69
CA TYR A 242 -28.50 -6.81 7.75
C TYR A 242 -28.05 -5.63 8.61
N TYR A 243 -28.64 -4.45 8.40
CA TYR A 243 -28.34 -3.23 9.14
C TYR A 243 -29.57 -2.78 9.92
N GLY A 244 -29.36 -2.30 11.14
CA GLY A 244 -30.43 -1.79 11.99
C GLY A 244 -31.03 -0.49 11.46
N ASN A 245 -30.18 0.38 10.88
CA ASN A 245 -30.55 1.70 10.30
C ASN A 245 -31.43 2.57 11.23
N GLN A 246 -31.30 2.38 12.55
CA GLN A 246 -31.99 3.18 13.56
C GLN A 246 -31.50 4.64 13.52
N GLU A 247 -32.27 5.54 14.11
CA GLU A 247 -31.87 6.95 14.16
C GLU A 247 -30.63 7.20 15.03
N ALA A 248 -29.72 8.05 14.54
CA ALA A 248 -28.42 8.26 15.16
C ALA A 248 -28.51 8.93 16.55
N PHE A 249 -29.50 9.81 16.77
CA PHE A 249 -29.65 10.62 17.98
C PHE A 249 -30.95 10.38 18.76
N ALA A 250 -31.82 9.48 18.31
CA ALA A 250 -33.06 9.17 19.02
C ALA A 250 -32.81 8.47 20.37
N THR A 251 -33.84 8.45 21.21
CA THR A 251 -33.78 7.78 22.52
C THR A 251 -33.57 6.27 22.39
N VAL A 252 -33.08 5.65 23.47
CA VAL A 252 -32.90 4.19 23.52
C VAL A 252 -34.22 3.45 23.29
N ALA A 253 -35.33 3.93 23.88
CA ALA A 253 -36.65 3.29 23.75
C ALA A 253 -37.16 3.35 22.32
N TYR A 254 -37.01 4.50 21.65
CA TYR A 254 -37.42 4.69 20.25
C TYR A 254 -36.64 3.75 19.30
N ASN A 255 -35.31 3.81 19.37
CA ASN A 255 -34.44 2.96 18.54
C ASN A 255 -34.63 1.48 18.79
N ALA A 256 -34.92 1.08 20.04
CA ALA A 256 -35.23 -0.30 20.35
C ALA A 256 -36.48 -0.78 19.63
N GLY A 257 -37.50 0.09 19.41
CA GLY A 257 -38.67 -0.19 18.60
C GLY A 257 -38.32 -0.45 17.12
N ASP A 258 -37.40 0.36 16.56
CA ASP A 258 -36.92 0.18 15.19
C ASP A 258 -36.18 -1.15 15.04
N ILE A 259 -35.28 -1.44 15.96
CA ILE A 259 -34.51 -2.70 16.01
C ILE A 259 -35.46 -3.89 16.13
N TYR A 260 -36.48 -3.81 16.97
CA TYR A 260 -37.48 -4.88 17.13
C TYR A 260 -38.20 -5.14 15.81
N ARG A 261 -38.70 -4.09 15.14
CA ARG A 261 -39.35 -4.22 13.82
C ARG A 261 -38.40 -4.82 12.78
N LYS A 262 -37.14 -4.39 12.79
CA LYS A 262 -36.12 -4.91 11.86
C LYS A 262 -35.81 -6.40 12.09
N ILE A 263 -35.78 -6.85 13.33
CA ILE A 263 -35.64 -8.29 13.67
C ILE A 263 -36.79 -9.08 13.08
N GLN A 264 -38.04 -8.60 13.27
CA GLN A 264 -39.24 -9.26 12.72
C GLN A 264 -39.22 -9.30 11.18
N GLU A 265 -38.80 -8.21 10.54
CA GLU A 265 -38.64 -8.12 9.08
C GLU A 265 -37.64 -9.18 8.59
N ILE A 266 -36.43 -9.24 9.18
CA ILE A 266 -35.39 -10.22 8.82
C ILE A 266 -35.91 -11.66 8.98
N CYS A 267 -36.52 -11.98 10.10
CA CYS A 267 -37.05 -13.31 10.34
C CYS A 267 -38.10 -13.70 9.30
N ARG A 268 -38.96 -12.75 8.90
CA ARG A 268 -39.98 -12.98 7.87
C ARG A 268 -39.37 -13.13 6.46
N GLU A 269 -38.40 -12.29 6.09
CA GLU A 269 -37.74 -12.32 4.79
C GLU A 269 -36.89 -13.57 4.57
N THR A 270 -36.17 -13.99 5.60
CA THR A 270 -35.22 -15.11 5.51
C THR A 270 -35.83 -16.45 5.93
N GLY A 271 -37.01 -16.46 6.54
CA GLY A 271 -37.62 -17.64 7.13
C GLY A 271 -36.87 -18.16 8.36
N CYS A 272 -35.92 -17.45 8.91
CA CYS A 272 -35.15 -17.86 10.08
C CYS A 272 -35.91 -17.51 11.40
N GLU A 273 -35.74 -18.33 12.43
CA GLU A 273 -36.35 -18.12 13.75
C GLU A 273 -35.69 -16.98 14.53
N LYS A 274 -34.41 -16.73 14.29
CA LYS A 274 -33.58 -15.86 15.13
C LYS A 274 -32.58 -15.06 14.31
N VAL A 275 -32.02 -14.00 14.89
CA VAL A 275 -30.90 -13.22 14.38
C VAL A 275 -29.75 -13.20 15.40
N ASN A 276 -28.52 -13.02 14.92
CA ASN A 276 -27.37 -12.65 15.73
C ASN A 276 -27.16 -11.15 15.66
N ILE A 277 -27.07 -10.45 16.79
CA ILE A 277 -26.88 -9.01 16.84
C ILE A 277 -25.43 -8.70 17.19
N ILE A 278 -24.81 -7.83 16.39
CA ILE A 278 -23.52 -7.19 16.70
C ILE A 278 -23.79 -5.69 16.81
N ALA A 279 -23.69 -5.15 18.02
CA ALA A 279 -24.05 -3.78 18.32
C ALA A 279 -22.85 -2.98 18.84
N HIS A 280 -22.70 -1.74 18.38
CA HIS A 280 -21.63 -0.86 18.84
C HIS A 280 -22.20 0.32 19.65
N SER A 281 -21.47 0.71 20.70
CA SER A 281 -21.77 1.90 21.52
C SER A 281 -23.23 1.93 22.02
N LYS A 282 -23.99 3.03 21.75
CA LYS A 282 -25.42 3.17 22.09
C LYS A 282 -26.29 2.03 21.52
N GLY A 283 -25.97 1.53 20.30
CA GLY A 283 -26.72 0.44 19.67
C GLY A 283 -26.81 -0.82 20.53
N GLY A 284 -25.84 -1.07 21.42
CA GLY A 284 -25.91 -2.14 22.39
C GLY A 284 -26.93 -1.91 23.50
N LEU A 285 -27.17 -0.64 23.90
CA LEU A 285 -28.24 -0.29 24.85
C LEU A 285 -29.61 -0.44 24.17
N ASP A 286 -29.73 0.03 22.92
CA ASP A 286 -30.93 -0.05 22.10
C ASP A 286 -31.35 -1.52 21.90
N SER A 287 -30.38 -2.37 21.53
CA SER A 287 -30.60 -3.83 21.37
C SER A 287 -30.95 -4.51 22.69
N ARG A 288 -30.29 -4.18 23.79
CA ARG A 288 -30.64 -4.71 25.13
C ARG A 288 -32.07 -4.34 25.52
N TYR A 289 -32.49 -3.11 25.26
CA TYR A 289 -33.84 -2.66 25.55
C TYR A 289 -34.87 -3.43 24.69
N ALA A 290 -34.60 -3.63 23.40
CA ALA A 290 -35.46 -4.43 22.53
C ALA A 290 -35.62 -5.87 23.06
N ILE A 291 -34.53 -6.49 23.50
CA ILE A 291 -34.55 -7.87 24.04
C ILE A 291 -35.29 -7.92 25.38
N SER A 292 -34.98 -7.02 26.32
CA SER A 292 -35.43 -7.12 27.70
C SER A 292 -36.80 -6.49 27.98
N ARG A 293 -37.24 -5.51 27.13
CA ARG A 293 -38.46 -4.74 27.36
C ARG A 293 -39.51 -4.88 26.25
N LEU A 294 -39.11 -5.14 25.00
CA LEU A 294 -40.01 -5.21 23.86
C LEU A 294 -40.30 -6.65 23.43
N GLY A 295 -39.75 -7.65 24.10
CA GLY A 295 -40.02 -9.08 23.84
C GLY A 295 -39.25 -9.67 22.64
N ALA A 296 -38.13 -9.08 22.22
CA ALA A 296 -37.30 -9.61 21.14
C ALA A 296 -36.52 -10.87 21.51
N ALA A 297 -36.45 -11.25 22.78
CA ALA A 297 -35.64 -12.37 23.28
C ALA A 297 -35.83 -13.70 22.51
N PRO A 298 -37.05 -14.14 22.15
CA PRO A 298 -37.22 -15.39 21.41
C PRO A 298 -36.60 -15.37 20.00
N MET A 299 -36.50 -14.18 19.38
CA MET A 299 -36.00 -13.97 18.02
C MET A 299 -34.50 -13.60 17.98
N VAL A 300 -33.79 -13.59 19.12
CA VAL A 300 -32.37 -13.26 19.20
C VAL A 300 -31.59 -14.49 19.66
N ALA A 301 -30.64 -14.94 18.84
CA ALA A 301 -29.75 -16.05 19.17
C ALA A 301 -28.57 -15.61 20.02
N SER A 302 -28.01 -14.44 19.68
CA SER A 302 -26.88 -13.84 20.42
C SER A 302 -26.89 -12.32 20.31
N LEU A 303 -26.37 -11.64 21.36
CA LEU A 303 -26.06 -10.23 21.38
C LEU A 303 -24.59 -10.04 21.71
N THR A 304 -23.81 -9.54 20.74
CA THR A 304 -22.43 -9.10 20.95
C THR A 304 -22.37 -7.59 21.00
N THR A 305 -21.87 -7.03 22.09
CA THR A 305 -21.75 -5.59 22.28
C THR A 305 -20.29 -5.15 22.21
N ILE A 306 -19.99 -4.09 21.45
CA ILE A 306 -18.67 -3.49 21.26
C ILE A 306 -18.69 -2.09 21.87
N ASN A 307 -17.86 -1.84 22.86
CA ASN A 307 -17.74 -0.54 23.54
C ASN A 307 -19.08 0.07 24.00
N THR A 308 -20.05 -0.75 24.38
CA THR A 308 -21.36 -0.28 24.86
C THR A 308 -21.27 0.21 26.30
N PRO A 309 -21.75 1.42 26.62
CA PRO A 309 -21.69 1.98 27.96
C PRO A 309 -22.80 1.43 28.87
N HIS A 310 -22.75 0.13 29.21
CA HIS A 310 -23.77 -0.56 29.99
C HIS A 310 -24.03 0.02 31.40
N ARG A 311 -23.08 0.78 31.94
CA ARG A 311 -23.17 1.47 33.24
C ARG A 311 -23.23 3.00 33.12
N GLY A 312 -23.59 3.50 31.91
CA GLY A 312 -23.56 4.93 31.62
C GLY A 312 -22.20 5.44 31.11
N CYS A 313 -22.16 6.71 30.76
CA CYS A 313 -20.95 7.37 30.24
C CYS A 313 -20.94 8.82 30.73
N ARG A 314 -19.97 9.19 31.58
CA ARG A 314 -19.82 10.53 32.11
C ARG A 314 -19.72 11.62 31.04
N PHE A 315 -19.11 11.32 29.90
CA PHE A 315 -19.03 12.26 28.78
C PHE A 315 -20.42 12.65 28.26
N VAL A 316 -21.34 11.69 28.20
CA VAL A 316 -22.72 11.95 27.75
C VAL A 316 -23.45 12.87 28.75
N ASP A 317 -23.19 12.73 30.05
CA ASP A 317 -23.75 13.59 31.06
C ASP A 317 -23.33 15.06 30.86
N TYR A 318 -22.11 15.32 30.40
CA TYR A 318 -21.67 16.66 30.01
C TYR A 318 -22.33 17.16 28.74
N ALA A 319 -22.45 16.29 27.73
CA ALA A 319 -23.08 16.60 26.45
C ALA A 319 -24.58 16.95 26.63
N CYS A 320 -25.26 16.26 27.55
CA CYS A 320 -26.67 16.54 27.87
C CYS A 320 -26.90 17.90 28.60
N ARG A 321 -25.82 18.56 29.05
CA ARG A 321 -25.89 19.91 29.61
C ARG A 321 -25.83 21.01 28.56
N LEU A 322 -25.61 20.66 27.28
CA LEU A 322 -25.63 21.64 26.19
C LEU A 322 -27.05 22.19 26.02
N PRO A 323 -27.19 23.49 25.64
CA PRO A 323 -28.48 24.08 25.32
C PRO A 323 -29.21 23.26 24.27
N GLU A 324 -30.51 23.03 24.49
CA GLU A 324 -31.33 22.15 23.63
C GLU A 324 -31.30 22.56 22.15
N GLY A 325 -31.24 23.85 21.84
CA GLY A 325 -31.11 24.37 20.48
C GLY A 325 -29.82 23.94 19.79
N LEU A 326 -28.69 23.91 20.51
CA LEU A 326 -27.40 23.47 19.98
C LEU A 326 -27.40 21.93 19.74
N TYR A 327 -27.97 21.18 20.69
CA TYR A 327 -28.12 19.75 20.56
C TYR A 327 -28.97 19.38 19.30
N ARG A 328 -30.12 20.02 19.10
CA ARG A 328 -31.00 19.81 17.94
C ARG A 328 -30.30 20.18 16.62
N THR A 329 -29.51 21.26 16.61
CA THR A 329 -28.77 21.67 15.40
C THR A 329 -27.70 20.62 15.02
N ILE A 330 -26.97 20.10 16.00
CA ILE A 330 -26.00 19.05 15.80
C ILE A 330 -26.69 17.77 15.32
N ALA A 331 -27.78 17.35 15.98
CA ALA A 331 -28.53 16.15 15.60
C ALA A 331 -29.04 16.20 14.16
N ARG A 332 -29.63 17.33 13.73
CA ARG A 332 -30.11 17.53 12.34
C ARG A 332 -29.00 17.51 11.29
N GLY A 333 -27.75 17.82 11.65
CA GLY A 333 -26.61 17.77 10.74
C GLY A 333 -26.12 16.35 10.45
N PHE A 334 -26.57 15.36 11.24
CA PHE A 334 -26.15 13.94 11.12
C PHE A 334 -27.31 12.97 10.80
N ASP A 335 -28.57 13.42 10.85
CA ASP A 335 -29.75 12.72 10.37
C ASP A 335 -30.02 13.00 8.90
#